data_14b11fef5b38d5d04fca06728fd52360
#
_entry.id   14b11fef5b38d5d04fca06728fd52360
#
_cell.length_a   1.000
_cell.length_b   1.000
_cell.length_c   1.000
_cell.angle_alpha   90.00
_cell.angle_beta   90.00
_cell.angle_gamma   90.00
#
_symmetry.space_group_name_H-M   'P 1'
#
loop_
_entity.id
_entity.type
_entity.pdbx_description
1 polymer ?
#
loop_
_entity_poly.entity_id
_entity_poly.type
_entity_poly.pdbx_seq_one_letter_code
_entity_poly.pdbx_strand_id
1 'polypeptide(L)'
;MRFALIHTYETTSALKHLRFIFSVILFVLCQSTSIYAQDTSSFSSEGNTKNFTQTSEKQQSNKHKRSKLYRFFQNFNAIDTTYIEPNHYNFTAMAQASNLLNFYTIYGKNEDGKKQRISFSTKPRLKVGPYIGWHWAFLGYQFDIGRTYTSNKSQQYNISLYSSTIGIDYIHNTNNGDFYINRTKGFGKENTKNIKDVHFDGLKTYTHSLNLYYIFNHKKFSYPAAFSQTTQQKKSCGSWNMGVVVAHQKLSFDHTKLPSSLLSTENGGTGLYDELKFNNINFYDYSLSFGYAYNWVFAPNWLFAASASPAIGYKFAKGQSIDHKEIFSSHNINFDVIGRVGLVWNTNRFFAGFSGIIHAYTYRKSRFQLSNAIAMTNLYFGINFMPKGHYRRTNPQKFKKW
;
A
#
# COMPACT_ATOMS: atom_id res chain seq x y z
N MET A 1 29.90 8.03 -26.05
CA MET A 1 29.88 8.93 -24.87
C MET A 1 28.50 9.41 -24.44
N ARG A 2 27.38 9.11 -25.13
CA ARG A 2 25.99 9.47 -24.76
C ARG A 2 25.26 8.41 -23.90
N PHE A 3 25.72 7.18 -23.84
CA PHE A 3 25.10 6.09 -23.07
C PHE A 3 25.38 6.14 -21.55
N ALA A 4 26.49 6.76 -21.15
CA ALA A 4 26.86 6.84 -19.73
C ALA A 4 26.05 7.92 -18.96
N LEU A 5 25.53 8.94 -19.64
CA LEU A 5 24.77 10.05 -19.00
C LEU A 5 23.33 9.67 -18.67
N ILE A 6 22.72 8.74 -19.43
CA ILE A 6 21.33 8.30 -19.17
C ILE A 6 21.28 7.37 -17.96
N HIS A 7 22.30 6.53 -17.78
CA HIS A 7 22.36 5.61 -16.64
C HIS A 7 22.65 6.32 -15.30
N THR A 8 23.40 7.42 -15.33
CA THR A 8 23.65 8.24 -14.14
C THR A 8 22.44 9.08 -13.71
N TYR A 9 21.56 9.44 -14.64
CA TYR A 9 20.35 10.22 -14.31
C TYR A 9 19.26 9.36 -13.65
N GLU A 10 19.11 8.11 -14.05
CA GLU A 10 18.16 7.18 -13.41
C GLU A 10 18.62 6.75 -12.01
N THR A 11 19.91 6.55 -11.80
CA THR A 11 20.46 6.20 -10.48
C THR A 11 20.38 7.36 -9.49
N THR A 12 20.55 8.61 -9.92
CA THR A 12 20.40 9.79 -9.07
C THR A 12 18.94 10.06 -8.69
N SER A 13 17.98 9.75 -9.56
CA SER A 13 16.55 9.85 -9.25
C SER A 13 16.14 8.79 -8.22
N ALA A 14 16.53 7.54 -8.39
CA ALA A 14 16.27 6.46 -7.43
C ALA A 14 16.88 6.75 -6.04
N LEU A 15 18.10 7.31 -6.00
CA LEU A 15 18.76 7.71 -4.75
C LEU A 15 18.03 8.89 -4.05
N LYS A 16 17.50 9.85 -4.81
CA LYS A 16 16.70 10.95 -4.25
C LYS A 16 15.38 10.44 -3.64
N HIS A 17 14.71 9.52 -4.33
CA HIS A 17 13.49 8.89 -3.80
C HIS A 17 13.78 8.03 -2.57
N LEU A 18 14.89 7.27 -2.57
CA LEU A 18 15.30 6.48 -1.41
C LEU A 18 15.66 7.37 -0.20
N ARG A 19 16.33 8.51 -0.43
CA ARG A 19 16.61 9.51 0.63
C ARG A 19 15.35 10.13 1.18
N PHE A 20 14.37 10.45 0.33
CA PHE A 20 13.07 10.98 0.78
C PHE A 20 12.31 9.95 1.61
N ILE A 21 12.23 8.70 1.15
CA ILE A 21 11.61 7.59 1.89
C ILE A 21 12.33 7.39 3.22
N PHE A 22 13.68 7.41 3.24
CA PHE A 22 14.47 7.27 4.45
C PHE A 22 14.24 8.44 5.42
N SER A 23 14.09 9.67 4.93
CA SER A 23 13.75 10.84 5.76
C SER A 23 12.35 10.74 6.36
N VAL A 24 11.37 10.25 5.60
CA VAL A 24 10.01 10.01 6.09
C VAL A 24 10.00 8.88 7.13
N ILE A 25 10.74 7.80 6.88
CA ILE A 25 10.92 6.70 7.83
C ILE A 25 11.62 7.20 9.10
N LEU A 26 12.66 8.01 8.98
CA LEU A 26 13.38 8.59 10.11
C LEU A 26 12.49 9.54 10.93
N PHE A 27 11.62 10.33 10.26
CA PHE A 27 10.65 11.20 10.93
C PHE A 27 9.62 10.40 11.73
N VAL A 28 9.09 9.30 11.17
CA VAL A 28 8.19 8.37 11.87
C VAL A 28 8.93 7.65 13.02
N LEU A 29 10.23 7.36 12.85
CA LEU A 29 11.11 6.77 13.86
C LEU A 29 11.34 7.67 15.07
N CYS A 30 11.68 8.93 14.86
CA CYS A 30 11.89 9.89 15.94
C CYS A 30 10.65 10.08 16.82
N GLN A 31 9.46 9.80 16.29
CA GLN A 31 8.21 9.91 17.03
C GLN A 31 7.96 8.74 18.00
N SER A 32 8.45 7.55 17.63
CA SER A 32 8.25 6.34 18.47
C SER A 32 9.20 6.28 19.67
N THR A 33 10.39 6.88 19.59
CA THR A 33 11.38 6.89 20.69
C THR A 33 11.01 7.85 21.83
N SER A 34 10.25 8.90 21.54
CA SER A 34 9.83 9.90 22.55
C SER A 34 8.86 9.34 23.60
N ILE A 35 8.19 8.21 23.31
CA ILE A 35 7.22 7.58 24.24
C ILE A 35 7.95 6.77 25.33
N TYR A 36 9.14 6.25 25.04
CA TYR A 36 9.88 5.38 25.98
C TYR A 36 10.77 6.14 26.97
N ALA A 37 11.09 7.40 26.72
CA ALA A 37 11.93 8.20 27.62
C ALA A 37 11.20 8.71 28.87
N GLN A 38 9.86 8.60 28.96
CA GLN A 38 9.08 9.12 30.09
C GLN A 38 8.82 8.11 31.21
N ASP A 39 9.01 6.80 30.97
CA ASP A 39 8.72 5.78 32.01
C ASP A 39 9.89 5.52 32.98
N THR A 40 11.06 6.13 32.76
CA THR A 40 12.24 5.89 33.62
C THR A 40 12.53 6.97 34.66
N SER A 41 11.79 8.08 34.67
CA SER A 41 12.07 9.20 35.59
C SER A 41 11.18 9.30 36.83
N SER A 42 10.30 8.32 37.09
CA SER A 42 9.39 8.34 38.23
C SER A 42 9.70 7.31 39.33
N PHE A 43 10.92 6.80 39.41
CA PHE A 43 11.26 5.84 40.46
C PHE A 43 12.64 6.16 41.10
N SER A 44 12.64 7.12 42.01
CA SER A 44 13.63 7.12 43.10
C SER A 44 13.16 8.02 44.26
N SER A 45 12.99 7.41 45.36
CA SER A 45 13.11 7.82 46.77
C SER A 45 11.81 7.73 47.58
N GLU A 46 11.63 6.57 48.16
CA GLU A 46 11.10 6.44 49.52
C GLU A 46 12.22 5.95 50.43
N GLY A 47 12.49 6.70 51.46
CA GLY A 47 13.31 6.25 52.57
C GLY A 47 14.12 7.37 53.21
N ASN A 48 13.56 8.19 54.08
CA ASN A 48 13.90 8.31 55.50
C ASN A 48 13.26 9.53 56.18
N THR A 49 12.58 9.24 57.26
CA THR A 49 12.10 10.14 58.30
C THR A 49 13.21 10.95 58.95
N LYS A 50 13.00 12.28 59.07
CA LYS A 50 13.15 13.00 60.35
C LYS A 50 12.72 14.46 60.22
N ASN A 51 11.94 14.87 61.25
CA ASN A 51 11.39 16.19 61.52
C ASN A 51 12.36 17.36 61.30
N PHE A 52 11.83 18.47 60.71
CA PHE A 52 12.07 19.81 61.25
C PHE A 52 11.03 20.81 60.65
N THR A 53 10.35 21.46 61.52
CA THR A 53 9.70 22.78 61.61
C THR A 53 9.41 23.60 60.34
N GLN A 54 8.16 24.05 60.28
CA GLN A 54 7.51 25.03 59.40
C GLN A 54 8.42 26.19 58.94
N THR A 55 8.48 26.39 57.65
CA THR A 55 8.52 27.71 57.04
C THR A 55 7.69 27.64 55.76
N SER A 56 6.60 28.40 55.78
CA SER A 56 5.70 28.60 54.65
C SER A 56 6.39 29.37 53.55
N GLU A 57 6.99 28.67 52.57
CA GLU A 57 7.35 29.24 51.32
C GLU A 57 6.52 28.62 50.22
N LYS A 58 5.82 29.51 49.53
CA LYS A 58 5.06 29.27 48.31
C LYS A 58 5.93 28.51 47.29
N GLN A 59 5.87 27.20 47.26
CA GLN A 59 6.29 26.46 46.07
C GLN A 59 5.27 26.77 44.97
N GLN A 60 5.52 27.83 44.23
CA GLN A 60 4.97 27.99 42.90
C GLN A 60 5.36 26.74 42.10
N SER A 61 4.41 25.84 41.95
CA SER A 61 4.47 24.74 40.99
C SER A 61 4.75 25.36 39.61
N ASN A 62 6.00 25.34 39.21
CA ASN A 62 6.41 25.56 37.82
C ASN A 62 5.82 24.42 36.98
N LYS A 63 4.53 24.49 36.69
CA LYS A 63 3.93 23.82 35.56
C LYS A 63 4.63 24.37 34.32
N HIS A 64 5.74 23.75 33.92
CA HIS A 64 6.33 23.96 32.61
C HIS A 64 5.17 23.89 31.60
N LYS A 65 4.79 25.03 31.03
CA LYS A 65 3.83 25.10 29.92
C LYS A 65 4.41 24.25 28.79
N ARG A 66 4.04 22.96 28.77
CA ARG A 66 4.49 22.05 27.71
C ARG A 66 4.16 22.71 26.38
N SER A 67 5.15 22.85 25.51
CA SER A 67 5.03 23.48 24.18
C SER A 67 3.78 22.98 23.46
N LYS A 68 3.09 23.85 22.73
CA LYS A 68 1.93 23.47 21.89
C LYS A 68 2.30 22.31 20.95
N LEU A 69 3.54 22.28 20.48
CA LEU A 69 4.10 21.23 19.65
C LEU A 69 4.17 19.87 20.40
N TYR A 70 4.62 19.88 21.67
CA TYR A 70 4.66 18.66 22.49
C TYR A 70 3.27 18.09 22.74
N ARG A 71 2.26 18.94 23.03
CA ARG A 71 0.86 18.52 23.18
C ARG A 71 0.30 17.98 21.87
N PHE A 72 0.65 18.57 20.73
CA PHE A 72 0.27 18.07 19.42
C PHE A 72 0.80 16.65 19.20
N PHE A 73 2.10 16.40 19.41
CA PHE A 73 2.69 15.06 19.26
C PHE A 73 2.16 14.04 20.27
N GLN A 74 1.87 14.45 21.48
CA GLN A 74 1.27 13.59 22.51
C GLN A 74 -0.15 13.17 22.12
N ASN A 75 -0.96 14.08 21.60
CA ASN A 75 -2.29 13.79 21.09
C ASN A 75 -2.27 12.95 19.81
N PHE A 76 -1.25 13.13 18.98
CA PHE A 76 -1.07 12.44 17.71
C PHE A 76 -0.93 10.92 17.87
N ASN A 77 -0.30 10.45 18.93
CA ASN A 77 -0.11 9.03 19.22
C ASN A 77 -1.04 8.49 20.32
N ALA A 78 -1.94 9.32 20.84
CA ALA A 78 -2.86 8.90 21.90
C ALA A 78 -3.88 7.89 21.38
N ILE A 79 -4.05 6.78 22.10
CA ILE A 79 -5.08 5.77 21.85
C ILE A 79 -5.97 5.63 23.06
N ASP A 80 -7.24 5.33 22.82
CA ASP A 80 -8.22 4.98 23.86
C ASP A 80 -8.15 3.46 24.10
N THR A 81 -7.60 3.08 25.26
CA THR A 81 -7.41 1.68 25.64
C THR A 81 -8.71 0.90 25.84
N THR A 82 -9.85 1.58 25.90
CA THR A 82 -11.17 0.93 25.90
C THR A 82 -11.54 0.40 24.51
N TYR A 83 -10.99 0.98 23.45
CA TYR A 83 -11.21 0.61 22.05
C TYR A 83 -10.05 -0.14 21.43
N ILE A 84 -8.81 0.20 21.80
CA ILE A 84 -7.59 -0.32 21.18
C ILE A 84 -6.66 -0.87 22.27
N GLU A 85 -6.26 -2.13 22.13
CA GLU A 85 -5.24 -2.75 22.99
C GLU A 85 -3.89 -2.70 22.29
N PRO A 86 -2.84 -2.11 22.90
CA PRO A 86 -1.49 -2.14 22.34
C PRO A 86 -0.93 -3.56 22.36
N ASN A 87 0.02 -3.85 21.46
CA ASN A 87 0.78 -5.10 21.52
C ASN A 87 1.63 -5.14 22.80
N HIS A 88 1.49 -6.20 23.56
CA HIS A 88 2.20 -6.40 24.85
C HIS A 88 3.64 -6.91 24.67
N TYR A 89 4.05 -7.24 23.48
CA TYR A 89 5.32 -7.90 23.18
C TYR A 89 6.26 -7.00 22.38
N ASN A 90 7.57 -7.30 22.45
CA ASN A 90 8.60 -6.55 21.74
C ASN A 90 8.84 -7.08 20.32
N PHE A 91 8.71 -8.40 20.14
CA PHE A 91 9.05 -9.07 18.89
C PHE A 91 7.87 -9.84 18.33
N THR A 92 7.88 -9.97 17.03
CA THR A 92 6.91 -10.73 16.25
C THR A 92 7.64 -11.64 15.28
N ALA A 93 7.23 -12.89 15.20
CA ALA A 93 7.60 -13.80 14.10
C ALA A 93 6.35 -14.16 13.34
N MET A 94 6.40 -14.12 12.01
CA MET A 94 5.23 -14.35 11.16
C MET A 94 5.64 -15.09 9.89
N ALA A 95 4.82 -16.05 9.48
CA ALA A 95 4.84 -16.62 8.14
C ALA A 95 3.74 -15.96 7.32
N GLN A 96 4.05 -15.55 6.11
CA GLN A 96 3.12 -14.89 5.22
C GLN A 96 3.15 -15.51 3.83
N ALA A 97 1.97 -15.72 3.27
CA ALA A 97 1.74 -16.01 1.87
C ALA A 97 1.11 -14.79 1.21
N SER A 98 1.63 -14.37 0.08
CA SER A 98 1.13 -13.19 -0.64
C SER A 98 0.97 -13.46 -2.13
N ASN A 99 0.04 -12.74 -2.74
CA ASN A 99 -0.18 -12.74 -4.17
C ASN A 99 -0.42 -11.30 -4.64
N LEU A 100 0.13 -10.98 -5.81
CA LEU A 100 -0.08 -9.70 -6.48
C LEU A 100 -0.60 -9.94 -7.89
N LEU A 101 -1.71 -9.31 -8.20
CA LEU A 101 -2.37 -9.35 -9.49
C LEU A 101 -2.39 -7.97 -10.12
N ASN A 102 -2.02 -7.90 -11.39
CA ASN A 102 -2.12 -6.70 -12.19
C ASN A 102 -3.18 -6.90 -13.26
N PHE A 103 -4.11 -5.99 -13.33
CA PHE A 103 -5.16 -5.94 -14.34
C PHE A 103 -5.01 -4.67 -15.16
N TYR A 104 -5.04 -4.80 -16.48
CA TYR A 104 -5.00 -3.69 -17.42
C TYR A 104 -6.09 -3.88 -18.45
N THR A 105 -6.87 -2.84 -18.72
CA THR A 105 -7.87 -2.85 -19.78
C THR A 105 -7.70 -1.59 -20.61
N ILE A 106 -7.48 -1.79 -21.90
CA ILE A 106 -7.33 -0.75 -22.90
C ILE A 106 -8.61 -0.70 -23.72
N TYR A 107 -9.14 0.50 -23.91
CA TYR A 107 -10.33 0.77 -24.72
C TYR A 107 -9.97 1.76 -25.82
N GLY A 108 -10.37 1.46 -27.05
CA GLY A 108 -10.37 2.35 -28.19
C GLY A 108 -11.79 2.58 -28.71
N LYS A 109 -12.07 3.78 -29.23
CA LYS A 109 -13.32 4.12 -29.87
C LYS A 109 -13.03 4.76 -31.22
N ASN A 110 -13.46 4.12 -32.33
CA ASN A 110 -13.29 4.65 -33.68
C ASN A 110 -14.18 5.88 -33.94
N GLU A 111 -14.08 6.45 -35.12
CA GLU A 111 -14.88 7.62 -35.56
C GLU A 111 -16.37 7.38 -35.53
N ASP A 112 -16.82 6.19 -35.92
CA ASP A 112 -18.25 5.78 -35.90
C ASP A 112 -18.79 5.51 -34.49
N GLY A 113 -17.95 5.66 -33.46
CA GLY A 113 -18.36 5.42 -32.09
C GLY A 113 -18.32 3.95 -31.64
N LYS A 114 -17.90 3.01 -32.50
CA LYS A 114 -17.72 1.60 -32.13
C LYS A 114 -16.52 1.44 -31.18
N LYS A 115 -16.66 0.52 -30.24
CA LYS A 115 -15.67 0.34 -29.16
C LYS A 115 -14.92 -0.98 -29.29
N GLN A 116 -13.61 -0.95 -29.17
CA GLN A 116 -12.78 -2.11 -28.94
C GLN A 116 -12.23 -2.12 -27.52
N ARG A 117 -12.03 -3.32 -26.97
CA ARG A 117 -11.47 -3.53 -25.64
C ARG A 117 -10.60 -4.76 -25.63
N ILE A 118 -9.41 -4.62 -25.01
CA ILE A 118 -8.51 -5.73 -24.68
C ILE A 118 -8.21 -5.65 -23.18
N SER A 119 -8.43 -6.76 -22.48
CA SER A 119 -8.15 -6.88 -21.06
C SER A 119 -7.02 -7.88 -20.83
N PHE A 120 -6.06 -7.46 -20.04
CA PHE A 120 -4.87 -8.22 -19.67
C PHE A 120 -4.83 -8.43 -18.16
N SER A 121 -4.32 -9.57 -17.73
CA SER A 121 -3.94 -9.78 -16.32
C SER A 121 -2.67 -10.60 -16.21
N THR A 122 -2.01 -10.48 -15.06
CA THR A 122 -0.99 -11.45 -14.66
C THR A 122 -1.65 -12.69 -14.10
N LYS A 123 -0.99 -13.86 -14.21
CA LYS A 123 -1.40 -15.04 -13.45
C LYS A 123 -1.05 -14.91 -11.97
N PRO A 124 -1.86 -15.50 -11.07
CA PRO A 124 -1.54 -15.54 -9.65
C PRO A 124 -0.15 -16.13 -9.40
N ARG A 125 0.64 -15.47 -8.54
CA ARG A 125 1.95 -15.96 -8.08
C ARG A 125 1.95 -15.99 -6.57
N LEU A 126 1.96 -17.19 -6.01
CA LEU A 126 2.05 -17.38 -4.57
C LEU A 126 3.50 -17.20 -4.12
N LYS A 127 3.73 -16.17 -3.31
CA LYS A 127 4.99 -15.94 -2.61
C LYS A 127 4.80 -16.28 -1.15
N VAL A 128 5.72 -17.03 -0.57
CA VAL A 128 5.68 -17.41 0.85
C VAL A 128 7.01 -17.08 1.50
N GLY A 129 6.97 -16.62 2.74
CA GLY A 129 8.19 -16.36 3.47
C GLY A 129 8.00 -15.94 4.92
N PRO A 130 9.10 -16.02 5.70
CA PRO A 130 9.12 -15.57 7.07
C PRO A 130 9.27 -14.04 7.18
N TYR A 131 8.71 -13.50 8.25
CA TYR A 131 8.88 -12.12 8.69
C TYR A 131 9.24 -12.09 10.17
N ILE A 132 10.12 -11.17 10.51
CA ILE A 132 10.47 -10.83 11.90
C ILE A 132 10.15 -9.35 12.10
N GLY A 133 9.43 -9.04 13.16
CA GLY A 133 9.06 -7.70 13.55
C GLY A 133 9.68 -7.29 14.89
N TRP A 134 10.07 -6.03 14.98
CA TRP A 134 10.46 -5.37 16.22
C TRP A 134 9.73 -4.05 16.31
N HIS A 135 8.86 -3.91 17.32
CA HIS A 135 7.93 -2.81 17.48
C HIS A 135 7.03 -2.62 16.24
N TRP A 136 7.30 -1.62 15.42
CA TRP A 136 6.57 -1.28 14.20
C TRP A 136 7.32 -1.65 12.91
N ALA A 137 8.58 -2.06 13.02
CA ALA A 137 9.41 -2.43 11.89
C ALA A 137 9.33 -3.94 11.63
N PHE A 138 9.03 -4.31 10.39
CA PHE A 138 8.99 -5.70 9.94
C PHE A 138 10.00 -5.88 8.82
N LEU A 139 10.80 -6.95 8.93
CA LEU A 139 11.70 -7.41 7.88
C LEU A 139 11.32 -8.84 7.51
N GLY A 140 11.15 -9.08 6.23
CA GLY A 140 10.81 -10.40 5.73
C GLY A 140 11.36 -10.65 4.35
N TYR A 141 11.46 -11.91 4.00
CA TYR A 141 11.83 -12.35 2.68
C TYR A 141 10.83 -13.39 2.18
N GLN A 142 10.36 -13.25 0.94
CA GLN A 142 9.40 -14.16 0.34
C GLN A 142 9.99 -14.83 -0.91
N PHE A 143 9.71 -16.12 -1.04
CA PHE A 143 10.06 -16.93 -2.19
C PHE A 143 8.83 -17.16 -3.06
N ASP A 144 9.00 -17.15 -4.37
CA ASP A 144 7.98 -17.54 -5.33
C ASP A 144 7.88 -19.07 -5.37
N ILE A 145 6.71 -19.61 -5.03
CA ILE A 145 6.46 -21.06 -5.04
C ILE A 145 5.82 -21.44 -6.38
N GLY A 146 6.49 -22.30 -7.14
CA GLY A 146 5.90 -22.96 -8.31
C GLY A 146 6.39 -22.49 -9.68
N ARG A 147 7.47 -21.73 -9.76
CA ARG A 147 8.15 -21.46 -11.04
C ARG A 147 9.65 -21.67 -10.96
N THR A 148 10.16 -22.44 -11.93
CA THR A 148 11.58 -22.52 -12.23
C THR A 148 12.09 -21.11 -12.57
N TYR A 149 13.28 -20.79 -12.17
CA TYR A 149 14.02 -19.52 -12.17
C TYR A 149 14.15 -18.78 -13.54
N THR A 150 13.22 -18.89 -14.46
CA THR A 150 13.43 -18.56 -15.88
C THR A 150 12.96 -17.18 -16.31
N SER A 151 12.45 -16.30 -15.46
CA SER A 151 12.24 -14.91 -15.91
C SER A 151 12.26 -13.88 -14.79
N ASN A 152 13.34 -13.08 -14.77
CA ASN A 152 13.40 -11.77 -14.10
C ASN A 152 12.41 -10.75 -14.72
N LYS A 153 11.21 -11.19 -15.12
CA LYS A 153 10.27 -10.34 -15.86
C LYS A 153 9.48 -9.38 -14.95
N SER A 154 9.48 -9.58 -13.66
CA SER A 154 8.74 -8.68 -12.75
C SER A 154 9.49 -8.42 -11.45
N GLN A 155 9.54 -7.16 -11.04
CA GLN A 155 10.03 -6.72 -9.73
C GLN A 155 8.90 -6.05 -8.98
N GLN A 156 8.77 -6.36 -7.69
CA GLN A 156 7.68 -5.87 -6.85
C GLN A 156 8.20 -5.56 -5.46
N TYR A 157 8.06 -4.31 -5.06
CA TYR A 157 8.34 -3.84 -3.71
C TYR A 157 7.11 -3.10 -3.20
N ASN A 158 6.50 -3.61 -2.13
CA ASN A 158 5.35 -3.01 -1.50
C ASN A 158 5.66 -2.79 -0.04
N ILE A 159 5.61 -1.55 0.40
CA ILE A 159 5.87 -1.17 1.78
C ILE A 159 4.64 -0.45 2.29
N SER A 160 4.01 -0.98 3.34
CA SER A 160 2.92 -0.32 4.04
C SER A 160 3.30 -0.12 5.49
N LEU A 161 3.25 1.13 5.94
CA LEU A 161 3.53 1.53 7.31
C LEU A 161 2.27 2.14 7.90
N TYR A 162 1.86 1.62 9.05
CA TYR A 162 0.67 2.07 9.75
C TYR A 162 1.02 2.56 11.16
N SER A 163 0.84 3.87 11.40
CA SER A 163 0.76 4.42 12.75
C SER A 163 -0.70 4.54 13.19
N SER A 164 -0.95 5.01 14.40
CA SER A 164 -2.32 5.30 14.84
C SER A 164 -2.98 6.38 13.98
N THR A 165 -2.23 7.37 13.53
CA THR A 165 -2.73 8.61 12.92
C THR A 165 -2.46 8.69 11.42
N ILE A 166 -1.33 8.15 10.96
CA ILE A 166 -0.88 8.24 9.56
C ILE A 166 -0.64 6.83 9.02
N GLY A 167 -1.06 6.63 7.76
CA GLY A 167 -0.67 5.48 6.98
C GLY A 167 0.12 5.89 5.75
N ILE A 168 1.06 5.05 5.36
CA ILE A 168 1.91 5.23 4.17
C ILE A 168 1.89 3.93 3.40
N ASP A 169 1.53 3.96 2.12
CA ASP A 169 1.68 2.83 1.21
C ASP A 169 2.60 3.24 0.06
N TYR A 170 3.65 2.49 -0.14
CA TYR A 170 4.55 2.63 -1.28
C TYR A 170 4.49 1.38 -2.13
N ILE A 171 4.29 1.56 -3.43
CA ILE A 171 4.22 0.50 -4.42
C ILE A 171 5.27 0.77 -5.48
N HIS A 172 6.15 -0.19 -5.70
CA HIS A 172 7.00 -0.29 -6.88
C HIS A 172 6.70 -1.61 -7.58
N ASN A 173 6.20 -1.54 -8.79
CA ASN A 173 5.83 -2.72 -9.55
C ASN A 173 6.28 -2.57 -11.01
N THR A 174 7.09 -3.51 -11.48
CA THR A 174 7.49 -3.62 -12.88
C THR A 174 7.10 -4.98 -13.43
N ASN A 175 6.57 -5.01 -14.64
CA ASN A 175 6.27 -6.25 -15.36
C ASN A 175 6.72 -6.10 -16.81
N ASN A 176 7.63 -6.97 -17.26
CA ASN A 176 8.24 -6.94 -18.58
C ASN A 176 7.65 -8.02 -19.50
N GLY A 177 6.33 -8.03 -19.70
CA GLY A 177 5.69 -8.92 -20.67
C GLY A 177 5.22 -10.27 -20.10
N ASP A 178 4.81 -10.33 -18.83
CA ASP A 178 4.18 -11.52 -18.24
C ASP A 178 2.69 -11.27 -18.02
N PHE A 179 2.00 -11.01 -19.11
CA PHE A 179 0.56 -10.82 -19.14
C PHE A 179 -0.14 -11.90 -19.95
N TYR A 180 -1.44 -11.99 -19.75
CA TYR A 180 -2.33 -12.88 -20.49
C TYR A 180 -3.54 -12.08 -20.96
N ILE A 181 -3.98 -12.31 -22.19
CA ILE A 181 -5.19 -11.70 -22.75
C ILE A 181 -6.36 -12.49 -22.20
N ASN A 182 -7.20 -11.88 -21.35
CA ASN A 182 -8.32 -12.56 -20.70
C ASN A 182 -9.63 -12.33 -21.45
N ARG A 183 -9.80 -11.13 -22.00
CA ARG A 183 -11.05 -10.75 -22.67
C ARG A 183 -10.78 -9.75 -23.77
N THR A 184 -11.46 -9.96 -24.89
CA THR A 184 -11.50 -9.04 -26.01
C THR A 184 -12.95 -8.73 -26.39
N LYS A 185 -13.21 -7.55 -26.93
CA LYS A 185 -14.52 -7.16 -27.45
C LYS A 185 -14.34 -6.20 -28.62
N GLY A 186 -15.17 -6.34 -29.66
CA GLY A 186 -15.17 -5.45 -30.83
C GLY A 186 -14.23 -5.87 -31.96
N PHE A 187 -13.78 -7.14 -32.00
CA PHE A 187 -12.87 -7.69 -33.03
C PHE A 187 -13.55 -8.71 -33.97
N GLY A 188 -14.85 -8.93 -33.85
CA GLY A 188 -15.56 -10.02 -34.52
C GLY A 188 -15.64 -11.30 -33.67
N LYS A 189 -16.69 -12.07 -33.82
CA LYS A 189 -16.94 -13.27 -33.00
C LYS A 189 -15.90 -14.36 -33.29
N GLU A 190 -15.64 -14.62 -34.56
CA GLU A 190 -14.72 -15.67 -34.99
C GLU A 190 -13.28 -15.34 -34.59
N ASN A 191 -12.87 -14.07 -34.72
CA ASN A 191 -11.51 -13.61 -34.41
C ASN A 191 -11.18 -13.62 -32.92
N THR A 192 -12.19 -13.74 -32.05
CA THR A 192 -12.02 -13.75 -30.58
C THR A 192 -12.21 -15.13 -29.94
N LYS A 193 -12.61 -16.14 -30.71
CA LYS A 193 -13.04 -17.46 -30.20
C LYS A 193 -11.95 -18.19 -29.37
N ASN A 194 -10.69 -18.03 -29.75
CA ASN A 194 -9.55 -18.72 -29.11
C ASN A 194 -8.58 -17.77 -28.38
N ILE A 195 -9.02 -16.55 -28.02
CA ILE A 195 -8.16 -15.51 -27.43
C ILE A 195 -8.23 -15.47 -25.90
N LYS A 196 -8.80 -16.45 -25.25
CA LYS A 196 -8.85 -16.48 -23.78
C LYS A 196 -7.55 -17.09 -23.21
N ASP A 197 -6.95 -16.42 -22.22
CA ASP A 197 -5.74 -16.87 -21.49
C ASP A 197 -4.49 -17.04 -22.36
N VAL A 198 -4.43 -16.32 -23.49
CA VAL A 198 -3.26 -16.32 -24.37
C VAL A 198 -2.16 -15.45 -23.75
N HIS A 199 -0.95 -16.00 -23.61
CA HIS A 199 0.22 -15.27 -23.12
C HIS A 199 0.56 -14.13 -24.08
N PHE A 200 0.84 -12.95 -23.53
CA PHE A 200 1.16 -11.74 -24.27
C PHE A 200 2.37 -11.03 -23.67
N ASP A 201 3.48 -11.06 -24.36
CA ASP A 201 4.74 -10.43 -23.96
C ASP A 201 4.90 -8.99 -24.45
N GLY A 202 3.97 -8.49 -25.26
CA GLY A 202 3.96 -7.14 -25.82
C GLY A 202 3.52 -6.04 -24.84
N LEU A 203 3.02 -6.40 -23.63
CA LEU A 203 2.64 -5.43 -22.62
C LEU A 203 3.69 -5.35 -21.52
N LYS A 204 4.29 -4.17 -21.33
CA LYS A 204 5.23 -3.90 -20.26
C LYS A 204 4.69 -2.75 -19.40
N THR A 205 4.81 -2.88 -18.09
CA THR A 205 4.28 -1.90 -17.15
C THR A 205 5.29 -1.54 -16.08
N TYR A 206 5.23 -0.30 -15.65
CA TYR A 206 6.02 0.24 -14.57
C TYR A 206 5.11 1.14 -13.73
N THR A 207 5.10 0.93 -12.43
CA THR A 207 4.29 1.72 -11.49
C THR A 207 5.12 2.06 -10.27
N HIS A 208 5.23 3.34 -9.96
CA HIS A 208 5.65 3.89 -8.69
C HIS A 208 4.48 4.65 -8.10
N SER A 209 4.09 4.36 -6.89
CA SER A 209 3.02 5.06 -6.20
C SER A 209 3.33 5.23 -4.73
N LEU A 210 3.13 6.42 -4.23
CA LEU A 210 3.18 6.77 -2.81
C LEU A 210 1.83 7.32 -2.39
N ASN A 211 1.20 6.69 -1.41
CA ASN A 211 -0.03 7.13 -0.78
C ASN A 211 0.24 7.46 0.69
N LEU A 212 0.02 8.71 1.07
CA LEU A 212 0.10 9.19 2.43
C LEU A 212 -1.29 9.63 2.88
N TYR A 213 -1.78 9.11 4.01
CA TYR A 213 -3.12 9.44 4.49
C TYR A 213 -3.19 9.60 5.99
N TYR A 214 -4.10 10.48 6.42
CA TYR A 214 -4.43 10.80 7.81
C TYR A 214 -5.71 10.11 8.25
N ILE A 215 -5.75 9.63 9.50
CA ILE A 215 -6.85 8.92 10.13
C ILE A 215 -7.47 9.81 11.20
N PHE A 216 -8.71 10.28 10.99
CA PHE A 216 -9.33 11.28 11.86
C PHE A 216 -9.68 10.74 13.26
N ASN A 217 -10.25 9.54 13.34
CA ASN A 217 -10.67 8.94 14.61
C ASN A 217 -9.60 7.99 15.19
N HIS A 218 -8.31 8.35 15.05
CA HIS A 218 -7.17 7.52 15.40
C HIS A 218 -7.15 7.06 16.88
N LYS A 219 -7.82 7.78 17.78
CA LYS A 219 -7.90 7.39 19.21
C LYS A 219 -8.70 6.11 19.42
N LYS A 220 -9.73 5.87 18.62
CA LYS A 220 -10.66 4.73 18.76
C LYS A 220 -10.57 3.72 17.63
N PHE A 221 -10.13 4.14 16.46
CA PHE A 221 -9.99 3.33 15.26
C PHE A 221 -8.51 3.01 14.98
N SER A 222 -8.19 1.74 14.69
CA SER A 222 -6.82 1.29 14.41
C SER A 222 -6.69 0.54 13.10
N TYR A 223 -6.04 1.14 12.11
CA TYR A 223 -5.54 0.42 10.94
C TYR A 223 -4.49 -0.64 11.30
N PRO A 224 -3.52 -0.37 12.23
CA PRO A 224 -2.59 -1.38 12.68
C PRO A 224 -3.23 -2.67 13.18
N ALA A 225 -4.42 -2.62 13.78
CA ALA A 225 -5.14 -3.81 14.23
C ALA A 225 -5.59 -4.72 13.08
N ALA A 226 -5.86 -4.14 11.89
CA ALA A 226 -6.33 -4.87 10.73
C ALA A 226 -5.20 -5.33 9.80
N PHE A 227 -4.11 -4.55 9.69
CA PHE A 227 -3.15 -4.72 8.59
C PHE A 227 -1.70 -4.95 9.02
N SER A 228 -1.32 -4.67 10.28
CA SER A 228 0.05 -4.90 10.79
C SER A 228 0.15 -5.62 12.12
N GLN A 229 -0.97 -5.92 12.77
CA GLN A 229 -1.07 -6.67 14.04
C GLN A 229 -0.27 -6.07 15.22
N THR A 230 0.09 -4.78 15.14
CA THR A 230 0.80 -4.08 16.22
C THR A 230 -0.11 -3.55 17.32
N THR A 231 -1.43 -3.69 17.13
CA THR A 231 -2.49 -3.41 18.11
C THR A 231 -3.63 -4.40 17.91
N GLN A 232 -4.61 -4.39 18.84
CA GLN A 232 -5.84 -5.16 18.73
C GLN A 232 -7.03 -4.21 18.88
N GLN A 233 -8.01 -4.28 17.98
CA GLN A 233 -9.26 -3.53 18.12
C GLN A 233 -10.20 -4.31 19.05
N LYS A 234 -10.66 -3.66 20.14
CA LYS A 234 -11.53 -4.28 21.16
C LYS A 234 -13.01 -4.00 20.94
N LYS A 235 -13.33 -2.86 20.35
CA LYS A 235 -14.72 -2.45 20.05
C LYS A 235 -14.79 -1.96 18.60
N SER A 236 -15.91 -2.25 17.98
CA SER A 236 -16.20 -1.78 16.62
C SER A 236 -16.15 -0.27 16.55
N CYS A 237 -15.49 0.25 15.52
CA CYS A 237 -15.33 1.69 15.32
C CYS A 237 -15.00 1.99 13.87
N GLY A 238 -15.36 3.16 13.39
CA GLY A 238 -14.99 3.68 12.08
C GLY A 238 -14.20 4.98 12.15
N SER A 239 -13.60 5.32 11.04
CA SER A 239 -12.86 6.57 10.85
C SER A 239 -12.95 7.05 9.41
N TRP A 240 -13.11 8.35 9.25
CA TRP A 240 -12.78 9.01 8.00
C TRP A 240 -11.26 9.02 7.83
N ASN A 241 -10.82 9.01 6.58
CA ASN A 241 -9.43 9.21 6.22
C ASN A 241 -9.34 10.16 5.02
N MET A 242 -8.24 10.91 4.95
CA MET A 242 -7.94 11.82 3.85
C MET A 242 -6.47 11.64 3.48
N GLY A 243 -6.16 11.59 2.19
CA GLY A 243 -4.81 11.30 1.75
C GLY A 243 -4.44 11.97 0.45
N VAL A 244 -3.14 11.91 0.17
CA VAL A 244 -2.51 12.34 -1.08
C VAL A 244 -1.83 11.14 -1.71
N VAL A 245 -2.09 10.94 -3.01
CA VAL A 245 -1.42 9.93 -3.82
C VAL A 245 -0.56 10.63 -4.87
N VAL A 246 0.68 10.20 -4.98
CA VAL A 246 1.57 10.59 -6.07
C VAL A 246 1.99 9.32 -6.79
N ALA A 247 1.68 9.21 -8.09
CA ALA A 247 2.04 8.04 -8.85
C ALA A 247 2.68 8.39 -10.19
N HIS A 248 3.64 7.57 -10.59
CA HIS A 248 4.23 7.57 -11.92
C HIS A 248 4.06 6.18 -12.51
N GLN A 249 3.41 6.10 -13.66
CA GLN A 249 3.16 4.85 -14.35
C GLN A 249 3.64 4.96 -15.80
N LYS A 250 4.23 3.87 -16.31
CA LYS A 250 4.58 3.73 -17.72
C LYS A 250 3.91 2.47 -18.25
N LEU A 251 3.32 2.59 -19.41
CA LEU A 251 2.73 1.50 -20.16
C LEU A 251 3.40 1.44 -21.53
N SER A 252 4.03 0.32 -21.86
CA SER A 252 4.53 0.03 -23.20
C SER A 252 3.69 -1.08 -23.79
N PHE A 253 3.15 -0.86 -24.97
CA PHE A 253 2.26 -1.78 -25.64
C PHE A 253 2.71 -1.97 -27.10
N ASP A 254 3.29 -3.13 -27.36
CA ASP A 254 3.65 -3.56 -28.70
C ASP A 254 2.48 -4.32 -29.32
N HIS A 255 1.63 -3.58 -30.03
CA HIS A 255 0.43 -4.12 -30.66
C HIS A 255 0.75 -5.10 -31.80
N THR A 256 1.95 -5.06 -32.39
CA THR A 256 2.35 -6.00 -33.47
C THR A 256 2.45 -7.45 -32.99
N LYS A 257 2.64 -7.63 -31.68
CA LYS A 257 2.66 -8.94 -31.02
C LYS A 257 1.30 -9.50 -30.68
N LEU A 258 0.22 -8.78 -30.94
CA LEU A 258 -1.12 -9.31 -30.77
C LEU A 258 -1.33 -10.53 -31.67
N PRO A 259 -2.16 -11.51 -31.26
CA PRO A 259 -2.56 -12.60 -32.13
C PRO A 259 -3.07 -12.10 -33.50
N SER A 260 -2.63 -12.75 -34.59
CA SER A 260 -2.97 -12.34 -35.94
C SER A 260 -4.47 -12.22 -36.18
N SER A 261 -5.28 -13.04 -35.51
CA SER A 261 -6.75 -12.96 -35.59
C SER A 261 -7.31 -11.63 -35.08
N LEU A 262 -6.68 -10.94 -34.12
CA LEU A 262 -7.09 -9.63 -33.65
C LEU A 262 -6.65 -8.49 -34.57
N LEU A 263 -5.64 -8.72 -35.39
CA LEU A 263 -5.13 -7.75 -36.36
C LEU A 263 -5.81 -7.89 -37.73
N SER A 264 -6.44 -9.05 -38.01
CA SER A 264 -7.08 -9.33 -39.30
C SER A 264 -8.40 -8.60 -39.45
N THR A 265 -8.65 -8.14 -40.67
CA THR A 265 -9.93 -7.61 -41.14
C THR A 265 -10.79 -8.65 -41.86
N GLU A 266 -10.27 -9.87 -42.02
CA GLU A 266 -10.98 -10.97 -42.66
C GLU A 266 -12.03 -11.60 -41.74
N ASN A 267 -12.96 -12.37 -42.32
CA ASN A 267 -14.00 -13.12 -41.58
C ASN A 267 -14.87 -12.24 -40.65
N GLY A 268 -15.14 -11.00 -41.05
CA GLY A 268 -15.89 -10.04 -40.24
C GLY A 268 -15.08 -9.41 -39.11
N GLY A 269 -13.75 -9.54 -39.14
CA GLY A 269 -12.84 -8.85 -38.26
C GLY A 269 -12.78 -7.35 -38.54
N THR A 270 -12.52 -6.56 -37.51
CA THR A 270 -12.42 -5.10 -37.61
C THR A 270 -10.99 -4.59 -37.65
N GLY A 271 -10.02 -5.50 -37.52
CA GLY A 271 -8.63 -5.12 -37.25
C GLY A 271 -8.49 -4.36 -35.92
N LEU A 272 -7.31 -3.86 -35.63
CA LEU A 272 -7.04 -3.01 -34.47
C LEU A 272 -7.29 -1.54 -34.79
N TYR A 273 -8.09 -0.85 -33.98
CA TYR A 273 -8.34 0.59 -34.15
C TYR A 273 -7.09 1.42 -33.90
N ASP A 274 -6.94 2.53 -34.62
CA ASP A 274 -5.74 3.39 -34.57
C ASP A 274 -5.53 3.99 -33.18
N GLU A 275 -6.59 4.23 -32.44
CA GLU A 275 -6.51 4.69 -31.05
C GLU A 275 -5.80 3.70 -30.09
N LEU A 276 -5.71 2.43 -30.49
CA LEU A 276 -5.00 1.38 -29.75
C LEU A 276 -3.57 1.12 -30.28
N LYS A 277 -3.16 1.79 -31.36
CA LYS A 277 -1.83 1.66 -31.97
C LYS A 277 -0.86 2.67 -31.36
N PHE A 278 -0.55 2.52 -30.07
CA PHE A 278 0.48 3.31 -29.38
C PHE A 278 1.64 2.39 -28.97
N ASN A 279 2.81 2.97 -28.67
CA ASN A 279 3.97 2.24 -28.18
C ASN A 279 4.14 2.47 -26.67
N ASN A 280 4.27 3.73 -26.25
CA ASN A 280 4.52 4.07 -24.86
C ASN A 280 3.58 5.18 -24.39
N ILE A 281 3.08 5.04 -23.15
CA ILE A 281 2.37 6.10 -22.47
C ILE A 281 2.98 6.27 -21.07
N ASN A 282 3.36 7.50 -20.73
CA ASN A 282 3.81 7.88 -19.40
C ASN A 282 2.70 8.67 -18.72
N PHE A 283 2.36 8.27 -17.50
CA PHE A 283 1.34 8.90 -16.67
C PHE A 283 1.98 9.43 -15.38
N TYR A 284 1.68 10.67 -15.04
CA TYR A 284 1.95 11.27 -13.73
C TYR A 284 0.62 11.62 -13.09
N ASP A 285 0.42 11.18 -11.86
CA ASP A 285 -0.83 11.30 -11.14
C ASP A 285 -0.62 11.98 -9.79
N TYR A 286 -1.42 12.98 -9.50
CA TYR A 286 -1.48 13.69 -8.24
C TYR A 286 -2.93 13.70 -7.78
N SER A 287 -3.27 12.85 -6.82
CA SER A 287 -4.65 12.62 -6.40
C SER A 287 -4.87 12.96 -4.94
N LEU A 288 -6.05 13.51 -4.64
CA LEU A 288 -6.57 13.65 -3.28
C LEU A 288 -7.61 12.58 -3.04
N SER A 289 -7.43 11.81 -1.97
CA SER A 289 -8.37 10.77 -1.56
C SER A 289 -9.12 11.19 -0.30
N PHE A 290 -10.40 10.83 -0.25
CA PHE A 290 -11.22 10.97 0.95
C PHE A 290 -12.06 9.72 1.09
N GLY A 291 -11.96 9.03 2.22
CA GLY A 291 -12.57 7.73 2.38
C GLY A 291 -13.03 7.45 3.80
N TYR A 292 -13.68 6.30 3.94
CA TYR A 292 -14.14 5.79 5.21
C TYR A 292 -13.65 4.36 5.43
N ALA A 293 -13.30 4.07 6.67
CA ALA A 293 -12.86 2.75 7.11
C ALA A 293 -13.68 2.33 8.33
N TYR A 294 -14.00 1.04 8.42
CA TYR A 294 -14.72 0.48 9.55
C TYR A 294 -14.07 -0.82 10.01
N ASN A 295 -13.84 -0.91 11.31
CA ASN A 295 -13.39 -2.09 12.02
C ASN A 295 -14.57 -2.70 12.78
N TRP A 296 -15.04 -3.86 12.34
CA TRP A 296 -16.12 -4.60 12.99
C TRP A 296 -15.55 -5.74 13.83
N VAL A 297 -15.61 -5.58 15.14
CA VAL A 297 -15.30 -6.63 16.13
C VAL A 297 -16.57 -7.45 16.34
N PHE A 298 -16.69 -8.59 15.64
CA PHE A 298 -17.90 -9.41 15.64
C PHE A 298 -17.86 -10.56 16.66
N ALA A 299 -16.65 -10.87 17.16
CA ALA A 299 -16.46 -11.86 18.22
C ALA A 299 -15.18 -11.54 19.00
N PRO A 300 -14.99 -12.10 20.21
CA PRO A 300 -13.74 -11.94 20.96
C PRO A 300 -12.53 -12.32 20.12
N ASN A 301 -11.56 -11.39 20.02
CA ASN A 301 -10.33 -11.52 19.22
C ASN A 301 -10.52 -11.57 17.68
N TRP A 302 -11.73 -11.41 17.18
CA TRP A 302 -12.02 -11.40 15.74
C TRP A 302 -12.38 -10.00 15.25
N LEU A 303 -11.73 -9.60 14.17
CA LEU A 303 -11.91 -8.31 13.52
C LEU A 303 -12.13 -8.51 12.02
N PHE A 304 -13.20 -7.94 11.49
CA PHE A 304 -13.37 -7.69 10.08
C PHE A 304 -13.19 -6.20 9.82
N ALA A 305 -12.30 -5.84 8.91
CA ALA A 305 -12.03 -4.47 8.53
C ALA A 305 -12.31 -4.26 7.05
N ALA A 306 -12.93 -3.14 6.71
CA ALA A 306 -13.14 -2.72 5.34
C ALA A 306 -12.92 -1.21 5.21
N SER A 307 -12.35 -0.78 4.10
CA SER A 307 -12.24 0.64 3.77
C SER A 307 -12.32 0.89 2.27
N ALA A 308 -12.86 2.05 1.92
CA ALA A 308 -12.89 2.56 0.57
C ALA A 308 -12.51 4.04 0.58
N SER A 309 -11.54 4.41 -0.23
CA SER A 309 -11.04 5.77 -0.38
C SER A 309 -11.04 6.13 -1.86
N PRO A 310 -12.17 6.65 -2.39
CA PRO A 310 -12.18 7.30 -3.70
C PRO A 310 -11.20 8.47 -3.71
N ALA A 311 -10.61 8.73 -4.87
CA ALA A 311 -9.67 9.79 -5.10
C ALA A 311 -9.98 10.53 -6.40
N ILE A 312 -9.77 11.84 -6.37
CA ILE A 312 -9.83 12.70 -7.56
C ILE A 312 -8.40 13.10 -7.88
N GLY A 313 -7.94 12.75 -9.09
CA GLY A 313 -6.58 12.95 -9.53
C GLY A 313 -6.47 13.87 -10.74
N TYR A 314 -5.48 14.75 -10.70
CA TYR A 314 -4.97 15.45 -11.87
C TYR A 314 -3.88 14.58 -12.50
N LYS A 315 -4.13 14.14 -13.74
CA LYS A 315 -3.21 13.26 -14.47
C LYS A 315 -2.64 13.96 -15.69
N PHE A 316 -1.33 13.89 -15.80
CA PHE A 316 -0.60 14.29 -16.98
C PHE A 316 -0.11 13.04 -17.71
N ALA A 317 -0.43 12.92 -19.01
CA ALA A 317 -0.04 11.78 -19.82
C ALA A 317 0.64 12.22 -21.11
N LYS A 318 1.72 11.51 -21.48
CA LYS A 318 2.39 11.64 -22.76
C LYS A 318 2.40 10.28 -23.47
N GLY A 319 1.87 10.24 -24.69
CA GLY A 319 1.85 9.05 -25.54
C GLY A 319 2.79 9.19 -26.73
N GLN A 320 3.46 8.09 -27.09
CA GLN A 320 4.39 8.00 -28.22
C GLN A 320 4.02 6.85 -29.15
N SER A 321 4.24 7.05 -30.46
CA SER A 321 4.12 6.00 -31.48
C SER A 321 5.35 5.07 -31.45
N ILE A 322 5.36 4.04 -32.34
CA ILE A 322 6.50 3.14 -32.53
C ILE A 322 7.76 3.93 -32.96
N ASP A 323 7.61 4.97 -33.77
CA ASP A 323 8.71 5.83 -34.21
C ASP A 323 9.15 6.87 -33.17
N HIS A 324 8.74 6.70 -31.89
CA HIS A 324 9.01 7.62 -30.78
C HIS A 324 8.50 9.05 -31.00
N LYS A 325 7.64 9.30 -31.97
CA LYS A 325 6.95 10.58 -32.14
C LYS A 325 5.88 10.74 -31.08
N GLU A 326 5.75 11.95 -30.56
CA GLU A 326 4.68 12.28 -29.62
C GLU A 326 3.33 12.23 -30.32
N ILE A 327 2.46 11.29 -29.93
CA ILE A 327 1.09 11.17 -30.47
C ILE A 327 0.16 12.13 -29.76
N PHE A 328 0.36 12.27 -28.43
CA PHE A 328 -0.46 13.16 -27.62
C PHE A 328 0.23 13.56 -26.31
N SER A 329 -0.09 14.76 -25.85
CA SER A 329 0.11 15.23 -24.49
C SER A 329 -1.23 15.65 -23.92
N SER A 330 -1.54 15.28 -22.68
CA SER A 330 -2.88 15.49 -22.14
C SER A 330 -2.88 15.67 -20.64
N HIS A 331 -3.73 16.56 -20.21
CA HIS A 331 -4.05 16.85 -18.82
C HIS A 331 -5.50 16.50 -18.55
N ASN A 332 -5.78 15.64 -17.56
CA ASN A 332 -7.13 15.20 -17.28
C ASN A 332 -7.36 15.09 -15.77
N ILE A 333 -8.63 15.30 -15.38
CA ILE A 333 -9.12 14.91 -14.05
C ILE A 333 -9.70 13.51 -14.17
N ASN A 334 -9.23 12.61 -13.31
CA ASN A 334 -9.65 11.21 -13.30
C ASN A 334 -10.03 10.77 -11.89
N PHE A 335 -10.77 9.66 -11.81
CA PHE A 335 -11.18 9.06 -10.56
C PHE A 335 -10.41 7.77 -10.33
N ASP A 336 -9.88 7.64 -9.12
CA ASP A 336 -9.20 6.45 -8.65
C ASP A 336 -9.87 5.94 -7.38
N VAL A 337 -9.59 4.69 -7.01
CA VAL A 337 -10.14 4.10 -5.78
C VAL A 337 -9.07 3.25 -5.10
N ILE A 338 -8.95 3.42 -3.79
CA ILE A 338 -8.15 2.56 -2.94
C ILE A 338 -9.09 1.80 -2.01
N GLY A 339 -9.14 0.49 -2.16
CA GLY A 339 -9.93 -0.40 -1.32
C GLY A 339 -9.05 -1.27 -0.43
N ARG A 340 -9.49 -1.53 0.82
CA ARG A 340 -8.82 -2.47 1.72
C ARG A 340 -9.85 -3.34 2.42
N VAL A 341 -9.49 -4.60 2.64
CA VAL A 341 -10.27 -5.55 3.41
C VAL A 341 -9.33 -6.37 4.29
N GLY A 342 -9.77 -6.72 5.49
CA GLY A 342 -9.01 -7.55 6.42
C GLY A 342 -9.93 -8.41 7.27
N LEU A 343 -9.51 -9.65 7.50
CA LEU A 343 -10.12 -10.55 8.48
C LEU A 343 -9.00 -11.03 9.40
N VAL A 344 -9.12 -10.77 10.68
CA VAL A 344 -8.05 -10.97 11.65
C VAL A 344 -8.58 -11.69 12.88
N TRP A 345 -7.85 -12.72 13.29
CA TRP A 345 -7.92 -13.29 14.62
C TRP A 345 -6.64 -12.91 15.38
N ASN A 346 -6.77 -12.24 16.53
CA ASN A 346 -5.62 -11.74 17.28
C ASN A 346 -5.86 -11.83 18.78
N THR A 347 -5.11 -12.70 19.46
CA THR A 347 -5.12 -12.87 20.92
C THR A 347 -4.06 -12.03 21.63
N ASN A 348 -3.45 -11.06 20.96
CA ASN A 348 -2.28 -10.30 21.34
C ASN A 348 -0.97 -11.14 21.29
N ARG A 349 -1.00 -12.43 21.60
CA ARG A 349 0.14 -13.35 21.50
C ARG A 349 0.21 -14.07 20.15
N PHE A 350 -0.87 -14.71 19.76
CA PHE A 350 -1.01 -15.40 18.48
C PHE A 350 -1.95 -14.60 17.60
N PHE A 351 -1.66 -14.54 16.33
CA PHE A 351 -2.53 -13.91 15.37
C PHE A 351 -2.49 -14.66 14.03
N ALA A 352 -3.59 -14.61 13.35
CA ALA A 352 -3.73 -15.08 11.99
C ALA A 352 -4.68 -14.15 11.23
N GLY A 353 -4.53 -14.04 9.94
CA GLY A 353 -5.44 -13.19 9.18
C GLY A 353 -5.22 -13.24 7.69
N PHE A 354 -6.19 -12.65 7.03
CA PHE A 354 -6.18 -12.35 5.61
C PHE A 354 -6.29 -10.84 5.44
N SER A 355 -5.56 -10.28 4.48
CA SER A 355 -5.72 -8.89 4.07
C SER A 355 -5.68 -8.76 2.54
N GLY A 356 -6.47 -7.83 2.01
CA GLY A 356 -6.48 -7.47 0.62
C GLY A 356 -6.43 -5.95 0.45
N ILE A 357 -5.64 -5.48 -0.51
CA ILE A 357 -5.56 -4.07 -0.89
C ILE A 357 -5.67 -4.00 -2.41
N ILE A 358 -6.51 -3.12 -2.90
CA ILE A 358 -6.66 -2.83 -4.31
C ILE A 358 -6.47 -1.34 -4.57
N HIS A 359 -5.61 -1.01 -5.54
CA HIS A 359 -5.46 0.32 -6.09
C HIS A 359 -5.95 0.28 -7.54
N ALA A 360 -7.06 0.95 -7.81
CA ALA A 360 -7.65 1.05 -9.15
C ALA A 360 -7.46 2.47 -9.68
N TYR A 361 -6.89 2.57 -10.87
CA TYR A 361 -6.60 3.81 -11.56
C TYR A 361 -7.35 3.86 -12.87
N THR A 362 -7.85 5.03 -13.22
CA THR A 362 -8.46 5.28 -14.52
C THR A 362 -7.74 6.42 -15.23
N TYR A 363 -7.67 6.31 -16.55
CA TYR A 363 -7.23 7.38 -17.43
C TYR A 363 -8.13 7.38 -18.67
N ARG A 364 -8.68 8.54 -18.99
CA ARG A 364 -9.56 8.68 -20.16
C ARG A 364 -9.19 9.93 -20.94
N LYS A 365 -9.00 9.79 -22.23
CA LYS A 365 -8.81 10.90 -23.15
C LYS A 365 -9.54 10.64 -24.46
N SER A 366 -10.46 11.52 -24.85
CA SER A 366 -11.17 11.45 -26.12
C SER A 366 -11.65 10.04 -26.45
N ARG A 367 -11.02 9.38 -27.42
CA ARG A 367 -11.36 8.04 -27.92
C ARG A 367 -10.57 6.90 -27.26
N PHE A 368 -9.61 7.21 -26.37
CA PHE A 368 -8.78 6.25 -25.64
C PHE A 368 -9.12 6.24 -24.15
N GLN A 369 -9.19 5.04 -23.57
CA GLN A 369 -9.29 4.86 -22.11
C GLN A 369 -8.39 3.71 -21.67
N LEU A 370 -7.69 3.91 -20.57
CA LEU A 370 -6.97 2.88 -19.82
C LEU A 370 -7.59 2.76 -18.44
N SER A 371 -7.85 1.53 -18.02
CA SER A 371 -8.15 1.22 -16.62
C SER A 371 -7.17 0.17 -16.15
N ASN A 372 -6.53 0.41 -15.00
CA ASN A 372 -5.65 -0.57 -14.41
C ASN A 372 -5.92 -0.73 -12.92
N ALA A 373 -5.71 -1.92 -12.42
CA ALA A 373 -5.82 -2.22 -11.00
C ALA A 373 -4.66 -3.10 -10.56
N ILE A 374 -4.12 -2.79 -9.39
CA ILE A 374 -3.11 -3.59 -8.69
C ILE A 374 -3.77 -4.11 -7.44
N ALA A 375 -3.95 -5.43 -7.34
CA ALA A 375 -4.55 -6.09 -6.20
C ALA A 375 -3.51 -6.95 -5.48
N MET A 376 -3.35 -6.72 -4.18
CA MET A 376 -2.49 -7.51 -3.30
C MET A 376 -3.34 -8.24 -2.28
N THR A 377 -3.01 -9.51 -2.05
CA THR A 377 -3.63 -10.32 -1.00
C THR A 377 -2.55 -10.98 -0.16
N ASN A 378 -2.79 -11.03 1.15
CA ASN A 378 -1.88 -11.64 2.10
C ASN A 378 -2.68 -12.58 3.02
N LEU A 379 -2.14 -13.77 3.26
CA LEU A 379 -2.55 -14.68 4.30
C LEU A 379 -1.37 -14.84 5.26
N TYR A 380 -1.58 -14.69 6.55
CA TYR A 380 -0.50 -14.73 7.52
C TYR A 380 -0.89 -15.39 8.83
N PHE A 381 0.12 -15.96 9.48
CA PHE A 381 0.05 -16.48 10.83
C PHE A 381 1.31 -16.07 11.59
N GLY A 382 1.17 -15.63 12.84
CA GLY A 382 2.31 -15.15 13.61
C GLY A 382 2.15 -15.29 15.11
N ILE A 383 3.28 -15.07 15.78
CA ILE A 383 3.41 -15.10 17.23
C ILE A 383 4.18 -13.87 17.70
N ASN A 384 3.66 -13.24 18.75
CA ASN A 384 4.35 -12.18 19.48
C ASN A 384 5.06 -12.77 20.71
N PHE A 385 6.29 -12.37 20.96
CA PHE A 385 7.12 -12.91 22.05
C PHE A 385 7.98 -11.83 22.71
N MET A 386 8.61 -12.17 23.84
CA MET A 386 9.33 -11.23 24.73
C MET A 386 8.42 -10.09 25.20
N PRO A 387 7.66 -10.29 26.29
CA PRO A 387 6.77 -9.26 26.84
C PRO A 387 7.52 -7.97 27.19
N LYS A 388 6.92 -6.83 26.90
CA LYS A 388 7.43 -5.51 27.30
C LYS A 388 7.50 -5.42 28.83
N GLY A 389 8.56 -4.79 29.34
CA GLY A 389 8.86 -4.74 30.79
C GLY A 389 7.69 -4.20 31.64
N HIS A 390 6.95 -3.22 31.14
CA HIS A 390 5.78 -2.68 31.83
C HIS A 390 4.70 -3.76 32.03
N TYR A 391 4.31 -4.48 30.97
CA TYR A 391 3.27 -5.52 31.08
C TYR A 391 3.73 -6.73 31.91
N ARG A 392 5.03 -7.05 31.90
CA ARG A 392 5.60 -8.11 32.74
C ARG A 392 5.49 -7.77 34.22
N ARG A 393 5.70 -6.49 34.59
CA ARG A 393 5.58 -6.02 35.99
C ARG A 393 4.16 -5.94 36.48
N THR A 394 3.23 -5.45 35.64
CA THR A 394 1.81 -5.27 36.03
C THR A 394 1.03 -6.58 36.06
N ASN A 395 1.45 -7.61 35.28
CA ASN A 395 0.80 -8.92 35.22
C ASN A 395 1.81 -10.08 35.30
N PRO A 396 2.55 -10.22 36.40
CA PRO A 396 3.62 -11.21 36.50
C PRO A 396 3.14 -12.65 36.33
N GLN A 397 1.92 -12.97 36.76
CA GLN A 397 1.33 -14.30 36.61
C GLN A 397 1.05 -14.70 35.16
N LYS A 398 0.58 -13.75 34.34
CA LYS A 398 0.28 -13.98 32.91
C LYS A 398 1.54 -14.24 32.09
N PHE A 399 2.70 -13.71 32.55
CA PHE A 399 3.98 -13.77 31.84
C PHE A 399 5.06 -14.57 32.54
N LYS A 400 4.70 -15.35 33.60
CA LYS A 400 5.62 -16.13 34.43
C LYS A 400 6.26 -17.34 33.72
N LYS A 401 5.71 -17.75 32.58
CA LYS A 401 6.18 -18.91 31.81
C LYS A 401 7.09 -18.53 30.61
N TRP A 402 7.83 -17.42 30.74
CA TRP A 402 8.73 -16.94 29.66
C TRP A 402 10.11 -16.58 30.16
#